data_9bd81bdb4c49b3a4b2fa26f0a1e9621e
#
_entry.id   9bd81bdb4c49b3a4b2fa26f0a1e9621e
#
_cell.length_a   1.000
_cell.length_b   1.000
_cell.length_c   1.000
_cell.angle_alpha   90.00
_cell.angle_beta   90.00
_cell.angle_gamma   90.00
#
_symmetry.space_group_name_H-M   'P 1'
#
loop_
_entity.id
_entity.type
_entity.pdbx_description
1 polymer ?
#
loop_
_entity_poly.entity_id
_entity_poly.type
_entity_poly.pdbx_seq_one_letter_code
_entity_poly.pdbx_strand_id
1 'polypeptide(L)'
;MADQNKGMSDLWRRLRFVFLAIVIYRMGTHIPIPGIDPARLAALFDQNQGTILEMFNLFSGGALERMSIFALNVVPYISAAIIMQLFSNSIPYLQELKKDGQAGRNQITQYTRYGTVVLAFVQASALSVTLGASGLAYEPGTSFFISAVFSVVAGTVFLMWLGEQITERGIGNGISIIIATSILTGIPGAIGQALEQARQGDLNILLLLGIGVLAMVVIAIVVFIERGQRRITVNYAQRQQGRKLMQAQASHLPFKVNMAGVIPAIFASTFLLFPASLSTWFGQAESFGFLQTISLALNPGQPLYILTFSALIISFCFIWLALTFDTKDVTDNLKKSGAFIPGIRPGDQTASYIDSVLARLTVFGSIYLTLICLLPLALINFAGVSFYLGGTSVLIIVVVLMDFMAQVQSHMMSNQYSSLLKKANLKNYKR
;
A
#
# COMPACT_ATOMS: atom_id res chain seq x y z
N MET A 1 33.30 8.26 -20.17
CA MET A 1 32.10 9.10 -20.38
C MET A 1 30.95 8.35 -21.06
N ALA A 2 31.18 7.51 -22.10
CA ALA A 2 30.08 6.78 -22.77
C ALA A 2 29.31 5.75 -21.89
N ASP A 3 29.96 5.10 -20.92
CA ASP A 3 29.34 4.11 -20.06
C ASP A 3 28.60 4.73 -18.86
N GLN A 4 28.95 5.92 -18.41
CA GLN A 4 28.15 6.70 -17.44
C GLN A 4 26.81 7.13 -18.06
N ASN A 5 26.82 7.45 -19.35
CA ASN A 5 25.59 7.77 -20.08
C ASN A 5 24.66 6.57 -20.25
N LYS A 6 25.17 5.34 -20.35
CA LYS A 6 24.31 4.13 -20.45
C LYS A 6 23.53 3.84 -19.16
N GLY A 7 24.17 3.95 -17.98
CA GLY A 7 23.48 3.72 -16.71
C GLY A 7 22.45 4.81 -16.38
N MET A 8 22.79 6.08 -16.71
CA MET A 8 21.86 7.19 -16.56
C MET A 8 20.69 7.07 -17.56
N SER A 9 20.97 6.63 -18.81
CA SER A 9 19.93 6.42 -19.81
C SER A 9 18.95 5.31 -19.44
N ASP A 10 19.40 4.22 -18.77
CA ASP A 10 18.54 3.16 -18.28
C ASP A 10 17.62 3.66 -17.17
N LEU A 11 18.15 4.43 -16.20
CA LEU A 11 17.35 5.06 -15.15
C LEU A 11 16.28 5.99 -15.75
N TRP A 12 16.65 6.85 -16.70
CA TRP A 12 15.72 7.74 -17.39
C TRP A 12 14.66 6.99 -18.18
N ARG A 13 15.00 5.86 -18.79
CA ARG A 13 14.05 4.99 -19.49
C ARG A 13 13.01 4.42 -18.53
N ARG A 14 13.44 3.93 -17.37
CA ARG A 14 12.56 3.40 -16.31
C ARG A 14 11.66 4.49 -15.72
N LEU A 15 12.20 5.67 -15.41
CA LEU A 15 11.43 6.82 -14.93
C LEU A 15 10.39 7.29 -15.95
N ARG A 16 10.77 7.40 -17.23
CA ARG A 16 9.83 7.74 -18.31
C ARG A 16 8.70 6.71 -18.42
N PHE A 17 9.02 5.44 -18.26
CA PHE A 17 8.00 4.38 -18.27
C PHE A 17 7.00 4.54 -17.12
N VAL A 18 7.48 4.78 -15.90
CA VAL A 18 6.62 5.04 -14.73
C VAL A 18 5.75 6.28 -14.98
N PHE A 19 6.32 7.36 -15.48
CA PHE A 19 5.57 8.58 -15.79
C PHE A 19 4.47 8.34 -16.83
N LEU A 20 4.79 7.65 -17.94
CA LEU A 20 3.80 7.29 -18.96
C LEU A 20 2.70 6.40 -18.42
N ALA A 21 3.03 5.43 -17.57
CA ALA A 21 2.05 4.56 -16.93
C ALA A 21 1.10 5.36 -16.01
N ILE A 22 1.61 6.34 -15.27
CA ILE A 22 0.81 7.25 -14.45
C ILE A 22 -0.14 8.10 -15.33
N VAL A 23 0.36 8.61 -16.47
CA VAL A 23 -0.49 9.37 -17.41
C VAL A 23 -1.61 8.48 -17.96
N ILE A 24 -1.31 7.24 -18.39
CA ILE A 24 -2.31 6.29 -18.87
C ILE A 24 -3.34 5.98 -17.77
N TYR A 25 -2.88 5.73 -16.55
CA TYR A 25 -3.76 5.56 -15.40
C TYR A 25 -4.70 6.76 -15.24
N ARG A 26 -4.15 7.97 -15.25
CA ARG A 26 -4.94 9.20 -15.08
C ARG A 26 -5.95 9.43 -16.20
N MET A 27 -5.58 9.14 -17.44
CA MET A 27 -6.52 9.21 -18.57
C MET A 27 -7.70 8.24 -18.37
N GLY A 28 -7.44 7.01 -17.94
CA GLY A 28 -8.48 6.01 -17.72
C GLY A 28 -9.44 6.36 -16.57
N THR A 29 -9.00 7.10 -15.55
CA THR A 29 -9.90 7.59 -14.47
C THR A 29 -10.93 8.63 -14.95
N HIS A 30 -10.82 9.13 -16.20
CA HIS A 30 -11.76 10.08 -16.80
C HIS A 30 -12.65 9.44 -17.87
N ILE A 31 -12.49 8.14 -18.15
CA ILE A 31 -13.35 7.42 -19.11
C ILE A 31 -14.55 6.87 -18.34
N PRO A 32 -15.76 7.48 -18.46
CA PRO A 32 -16.92 7.04 -17.72
C PRO A 32 -17.46 5.73 -18.28
N ILE A 33 -18.14 4.95 -17.42
CA ILE A 33 -18.89 3.76 -17.84
C ILE A 33 -20.13 4.24 -18.64
N PRO A 34 -20.43 3.63 -19.76
CA PRO A 34 -21.59 4.02 -20.56
C PRO A 34 -22.91 3.77 -19.81
N GLY A 35 -23.87 4.68 -19.96
CA GLY A 35 -25.22 4.53 -19.42
C GLY A 35 -25.43 5.09 -18.01
N ILE A 36 -24.53 5.89 -17.46
CA ILE A 36 -24.65 6.54 -16.14
C ILE A 36 -24.90 8.03 -16.31
N ASP A 37 -25.76 8.58 -15.44
CA ASP A 37 -26.04 10.02 -15.37
C ASP A 37 -25.02 10.70 -14.45
N PRO A 38 -24.08 11.52 -14.97
CA PRO A 38 -23.03 12.14 -14.17
C PRO A 38 -23.57 13.21 -13.19
N ALA A 39 -24.71 13.85 -13.49
CA ALA A 39 -25.26 14.88 -12.62
C ALA A 39 -25.89 14.28 -11.36
N ARG A 40 -26.64 13.19 -11.49
CA ARG A 40 -27.21 12.47 -10.35
C ARG A 40 -26.14 11.84 -9.50
N LEU A 41 -25.08 11.35 -10.13
CA LEU A 41 -23.95 10.73 -9.44
C LEU A 41 -23.20 11.76 -8.57
N ALA A 42 -22.91 12.95 -9.11
CA ALA A 42 -22.28 14.04 -8.35
C ALA A 42 -23.12 14.43 -7.12
N ALA A 43 -24.44 14.58 -7.29
CA ALA A 43 -25.35 14.89 -6.18
C ALA A 43 -25.34 13.80 -5.08
N LEU A 44 -25.19 12.52 -5.45
CA LEU A 44 -25.09 11.42 -4.47
C LEU A 44 -23.79 11.51 -3.66
N PHE A 45 -22.67 11.86 -4.29
CA PHE A 45 -21.39 12.02 -3.58
C PHE A 45 -21.41 13.26 -2.69
N ASP A 46 -22.02 14.36 -3.11
CA ASP A 46 -22.17 15.57 -2.29
C ASP A 46 -22.98 15.32 -1.02
N GLN A 47 -24.01 14.46 -1.10
CA GLN A 47 -24.83 14.09 0.07
C GLN A 47 -24.13 13.13 1.03
N ASN A 48 -23.15 12.36 0.55
CA ASN A 48 -22.46 11.33 1.32
C ASN A 48 -21.02 11.71 1.69
N GLN A 49 -20.71 12.99 1.81
CA GLN A 49 -19.40 13.46 2.30
C GLN A 49 -19.16 12.99 3.74
N GLY A 50 -17.93 12.67 4.06
CA GLY A 50 -17.51 12.12 5.37
C GLY A 50 -17.84 10.66 5.59
N THR A 51 -18.37 9.95 4.59
CA THR A 51 -18.71 8.53 4.70
C THR A 51 -17.63 7.61 4.14
N ILE A 52 -17.84 6.30 4.30
CA ILE A 52 -16.98 5.26 3.70
C ILE A 52 -16.91 5.40 2.17
N LEU A 53 -17.96 5.92 1.52
CA LEU A 53 -17.99 6.12 0.09
C LEU A 53 -16.96 7.16 -0.38
N GLU A 54 -16.80 8.25 0.37
CA GLU A 54 -15.77 9.25 0.10
C GLU A 54 -14.35 8.68 0.29
N MET A 55 -14.17 7.84 1.30
CA MET A 55 -12.91 7.14 1.51
C MET A 55 -12.55 6.23 0.32
N PHE A 56 -13.52 5.50 -0.24
CA PHE A 56 -13.34 4.74 -1.49
C PHE A 56 -12.98 5.64 -2.65
N ASN A 57 -13.67 6.77 -2.79
CA ASN A 57 -13.40 7.73 -3.86
C ASN A 57 -11.98 8.28 -3.79
N LEU A 58 -11.49 8.57 -2.59
CA LEU A 58 -10.11 9.01 -2.37
C LEU A 58 -9.09 7.94 -2.82
N PHE A 59 -9.30 6.67 -2.45
CA PHE A 59 -8.44 5.56 -2.89
C PHE A 59 -8.50 5.31 -4.40
N SER A 60 -9.64 5.60 -5.03
CA SER A 60 -9.79 5.50 -6.48
C SER A 60 -9.26 6.73 -7.25
N GLY A 61 -8.89 7.81 -6.55
CA GLY A 61 -8.43 9.05 -7.17
C GLY A 61 -9.53 9.80 -7.92
N GLY A 62 -10.76 9.76 -7.40
CA GLY A 62 -11.95 10.36 -8.02
C GLY A 62 -12.55 9.51 -9.17
N ALA A 63 -12.08 8.29 -9.35
CA ALA A 63 -12.58 7.40 -10.39
C ALA A 63 -13.98 6.86 -10.08
N LEU A 64 -14.30 6.69 -8.78
CA LEU A 64 -15.61 6.24 -8.34
C LEU A 64 -16.67 7.35 -8.49
N GLU A 65 -16.36 8.58 -8.12
CA GLU A 65 -17.23 9.75 -8.29
C GLU A 65 -17.60 10.01 -9.75
N ARG A 66 -16.68 9.71 -10.67
CA ARG A 66 -16.93 9.81 -12.12
C ARG A 66 -17.47 8.55 -12.74
N MET A 67 -17.63 7.49 -11.94
CA MET A 67 -17.93 6.13 -12.41
C MET A 67 -17.13 5.74 -13.65
N SER A 68 -15.82 5.86 -13.53
CA SER A 68 -14.92 5.48 -14.60
C SER A 68 -14.73 3.97 -14.67
N ILE A 69 -14.14 3.51 -15.76
CA ILE A 69 -13.73 2.10 -15.92
C ILE A 69 -12.78 1.63 -14.80
N PHE A 70 -12.12 2.57 -14.09
CA PHE A 70 -11.24 2.30 -12.96
C PHE A 70 -11.92 2.54 -11.60
N ALA A 71 -13.26 2.50 -11.53
CA ALA A 71 -14.02 2.77 -10.30
C ALA A 71 -13.58 1.90 -9.10
N LEU A 72 -13.30 0.61 -9.30
CA LEU A 72 -12.79 -0.29 -8.27
C LEU A 72 -11.28 -0.15 -8.02
N ASN A 73 -10.56 0.57 -8.88
CA ASN A 73 -9.11 0.73 -8.82
C ASN A 73 -8.40 -0.64 -8.65
N VAL A 74 -7.37 -0.71 -7.82
CA VAL A 74 -6.60 -1.94 -7.50
C VAL A 74 -7.10 -2.65 -6.24
N VAL A 75 -8.25 -2.24 -5.67
CA VAL A 75 -8.81 -2.83 -4.43
C VAL A 75 -9.05 -4.33 -4.55
N PRO A 76 -9.66 -4.87 -5.65
CA PRO A 76 -9.83 -6.31 -5.80
C PRO A 76 -8.49 -7.08 -5.81
N TYR A 77 -7.46 -6.50 -6.41
CA TYR A 77 -6.12 -7.08 -6.42
C TYR A 77 -5.49 -7.11 -5.02
N ILE A 78 -5.62 -6.03 -4.26
CA ILE A 78 -5.11 -5.97 -2.87
C ILE A 78 -5.79 -7.04 -2.04
N SER A 79 -7.12 -7.15 -2.12
CA SER A 79 -7.91 -8.17 -1.39
C SER A 79 -7.48 -9.60 -1.77
N ALA A 80 -7.32 -9.88 -3.06
CA ALA A 80 -6.84 -11.17 -3.55
C ALA A 80 -5.42 -11.47 -3.06
N ALA A 81 -4.53 -10.48 -3.08
CA ALA A 81 -3.15 -10.63 -2.62
C ALA A 81 -3.07 -10.93 -1.11
N ILE A 82 -3.91 -10.27 -0.30
CA ILE A 82 -4.03 -10.54 1.14
C ILE A 82 -4.46 -11.99 1.38
N ILE A 83 -5.56 -12.41 0.74
CA ILE A 83 -6.11 -13.76 0.86
C ILE A 83 -5.06 -14.81 0.45
N MET A 84 -4.41 -14.61 -0.69
CA MET A 84 -3.38 -15.53 -1.17
C MET A 84 -2.15 -15.57 -0.26
N GLN A 85 -1.78 -14.45 0.34
CA GLN A 85 -0.66 -14.40 1.27
C GLN A 85 -0.96 -15.12 2.59
N LEU A 86 -2.18 -14.98 3.11
CA LEU A 86 -2.65 -15.74 4.28
C LEU A 86 -2.69 -17.25 3.96
N PHE A 87 -3.24 -17.63 2.82
CA PHE A 87 -3.31 -19.02 2.38
C PHE A 87 -1.93 -19.63 2.11
N SER A 88 -0.98 -18.85 1.60
CA SER A 88 0.38 -19.34 1.34
C SER A 88 1.13 -19.78 2.59
N ASN A 89 0.68 -19.35 3.77
CA ASN A 89 1.26 -19.79 5.04
C ASN A 89 0.38 -20.83 5.76
N SER A 90 -0.90 -20.97 5.40
CA SER A 90 -1.84 -21.90 6.06
C SER A 90 -1.98 -23.22 5.31
N ILE A 91 -1.86 -23.19 3.97
CA ILE A 91 -2.05 -24.38 3.12
C ILE A 91 -0.69 -25.02 2.80
N PRO A 92 -0.45 -26.31 3.18
CA PRO A 92 0.84 -26.97 2.97
C PRO A 92 1.33 -26.93 1.53
N TYR A 93 0.44 -27.14 0.55
CA TYR A 93 0.75 -27.08 -0.88
C TYR A 93 1.33 -25.70 -1.30
N LEU A 94 0.75 -24.62 -0.80
CA LEU A 94 1.22 -23.26 -1.10
C LEU A 94 2.52 -22.91 -0.36
N GLN A 95 2.75 -23.52 0.82
CA GLN A 95 4.03 -23.41 1.52
C GLN A 95 5.17 -24.07 0.76
N GLU A 96 4.92 -25.24 0.17
CA GLU A 96 5.90 -25.93 -0.69
C GLU A 96 6.22 -25.10 -1.92
N LEU A 97 5.19 -24.60 -2.61
CA LEU A 97 5.35 -23.68 -3.73
C LEU A 97 6.18 -22.43 -3.38
N LYS A 98 6.04 -21.88 -2.17
CA LYS A 98 6.84 -20.73 -1.71
C LYS A 98 8.33 -21.11 -1.56
N LYS A 99 8.64 -22.37 -1.26
CA LYS A 99 10.02 -22.89 -1.14
C LYS A 99 10.66 -23.17 -2.51
N ASP A 100 9.86 -23.39 -3.57
CA ASP A 100 10.34 -23.66 -4.94
C ASP A 100 10.96 -22.44 -5.65
N GLY A 101 11.23 -21.38 -4.90
CA GLY A 101 11.92 -20.20 -5.41
C GLY A 101 11.07 -19.38 -6.41
N GLN A 102 11.66 -18.99 -7.55
CA GLN A 102 11.01 -18.09 -8.50
C GLN A 102 9.82 -18.74 -9.22
N ALA A 103 9.90 -20.03 -9.54
CA ALA A 103 8.81 -20.74 -10.22
C ALA A 103 7.55 -20.81 -9.35
N GLY A 104 7.69 -21.15 -8.08
CA GLY A 104 6.56 -21.17 -7.15
C GLY A 104 5.97 -19.78 -6.87
N ARG A 105 6.81 -18.76 -6.78
CA ARG A 105 6.32 -17.37 -6.66
C ARG A 105 5.49 -16.93 -7.86
N ASN A 106 5.89 -17.30 -9.07
CA ASN A 106 5.14 -17.00 -10.28
C ASN A 106 3.76 -17.68 -10.27
N GLN A 107 3.66 -18.92 -9.77
CA GLN A 107 2.37 -19.62 -9.64
C GLN A 107 1.47 -18.95 -8.59
N ILE A 108 1.99 -18.56 -7.43
CA ILE A 108 1.24 -17.82 -6.42
C ILE A 108 0.71 -16.51 -7.00
N THR A 109 1.52 -15.80 -7.80
CA THR A 109 1.10 -14.58 -8.50
C THR A 109 -0.03 -14.87 -9.49
N GLN A 110 0.00 -15.99 -10.22
CA GLN A 110 -1.10 -16.39 -11.12
C GLN A 110 -2.39 -16.65 -10.34
N TYR A 111 -2.34 -17.36 -9.21
CA TYR A 111 -3.51 -17.55 -8.35
C TYR A 111 -4.07 -16.22 -7.82
N THR A 112 -3.19 -15.28 -7.48
CA THR A 112 -3.61 -13.92 -7.09
C THR A 112 -4.35 -13.23 -8.24
N ARG A 113 -3.87 -13.34 -9.48
CA ARG A 113 -4.55 -12.76 -10.66
C ARG A 113 -5.93 -13.37 -10.86
N TYR A 114 -6.08 -14.70 -10.76
CA TYR A 114 -7.38 -15.35 -10.87
C TYR A 114 -8.33 -14.91 -9.74
N GLY A 115 -7.85 -14.87 -8.51
CA GLY A 115 -8.60 -14.34 -7.37
C GLY A 115 -9.04 -12.90 -7.58
N THR A 116 -8.18 -12.06 -8.18
CA THR A 116 -8.50 -10.67 -8.53
C THR A 116 -9.65 -10.59 -9.52
N VAL A 117 -9.65 -11.40 -10.58
CA VAL A 117 -10.73 -11.41 -11.58
C VAL A 117 -12.06 -11.81 -10.96
N VAL A 118 -12.06 -12.86 -10.12
CA VAL A 118 -13.27 -13.33 -9.42
C VAL A 118 -13.81 -12.24 -8.49
N LEU A 119 -12.96 -11.64 -7.65
CA LEU A 119 -13.36 -10.59 -6.73
C LEU A 119 -13.82 -9.33 -7.48
N ALA A 120 -13.13 -8.94 -8.55
CA ALA A 120 -13.54 -7.82 -9.39
C ALA A 120 -14.92 -8.06 -10.02
N PHE A 121 -15.20 -9.27 -10.50
CA PHE A 121 -16.49 -9.62 -11.06
C PHE A 121 -17.62 -9.52 -10.02
N VAL A 122 -17.41 -10.05 -8.83
CA VAL A 122 -18.38 -9.97 -7.72
C VAL A 122 -18.64 -8.53 -7.32
N GLN A 123 -17.57 -7.74 -7.12
CA GLN A 123 -17.69 -6.34 -6.71
C GLN A 123 -18.31 -5.47 -7.81
N ALA A 124 -17.94 -5.67 -9.08
CA ALA A 124 -18.50 -4.96 -10.21
C ALA A 124 -19.99 -5.29 -10.41
N SER A 125 -20.38 -6.56 -10.23
CA SER A 125 -21.78 -7.00 -10.30
C SER A 125 -22.62 -6.33 -9.23
N ALA A 126 -22.15 -6.31 -8.01
CA ALA A 126 -22.82 -5.67 -6.89
C ALA A 126 -22.95 -4.15 -7.09
N LEU A 127 -21.86 -3.48 -7.53
CA LEU A 127 -21.86 -2.07 -7.85
C LEU A 127 -22.89 -1.75 -8.95
N SER A 128 -22.94 -2.56 -10.02
CA SER A 128 -23.86 -2.34 -11.15
C SER A 128 -25.32 -2.50 -10.75
N VAL A 129 -25.64 -3.46 -9.86
CA VAL A 129 -27.00 -3.64 -9.31
C VAL A 129 -27.39 -2.42 -8.48
N THR A 130 -26.51 -1.96 -7.60
CA THR A 130 -26.76 -0.78 -6.75
C THR A 130 -27.00 0.49 -7.59
N LEU A 131 -26.21 0.70 -8.63
CA LEU A 131 -26.36 1.84 -9.54
C LEU A 131 -27.70 1.80 -10.29
N GLY A 132 -28.11 0.61 -10.75
CA GLY A 132 -29.40 0.42 -11.39
C GLY A 132 -30.57 0.68 -10.44
N ALA A 133 -30.50 0.15 -9.22
CA ALA A 133 -31.54 0.33 -8.19
C ALA A 133 -31.66 1.78 -7.69
N SER A 134 -30.54 2.52 -7.64
CA SER A 134 -30.51 3.93 -7.19
C SER A 134 -30.96 4.92 -8.28
N GLY A 135 -31.37 4.45 -9.49
CA GLY A 135 -31.82 5.32 -10.57
C GLY A 135 -30.72 6.20 -11.18
N LEU A 136 -29.45 5.81 -11.00
CA LEU A 136 -28.27 6.50 -11.55
C LEU A 136 -28.00 6.09 -13.00
N ALA A 137 -28.57 4.98 -13.46
CA ALA A 137 -28.51 4.54 -14.85
C ALA A 137 -29.65 5.18 -15.67
N TYR A 138 -29.35 5.61 -16.89
CA TYR A 138 -30.35 6.13 -17.82
C TYR A 138 -31.40 5.07 -18.16
N GLU A 139 -30.96 3.85 -18.43
CA GLU A 139 -31.82 2.70 -18.75
C GLU A 139 -31.39 1.52 -17.86
N PRO A 140 -31.99 1.35 -16.64
CA PRO A 140 -31.69 0.23 -15.78
C PRO A 140 -32.21 -1.07 -16.44
N GLY A 141 -31.28 -1.91 -16.90
CA GLY A 141 -31.60 -3.17 -17.56
C GLY A 141 -30.41 -4.10 -17.65
N THR A 142 -30.65 -5.31 -18.22
CA THR A 142 -29.61 -6.34 -18.38
C THR A 142 -28.45 -5.84 -19.26
N SER A 143 -28.74 -4.99 -20.25
CA SER A 143 -27.71 -4.40 -21.12
C SER A 143 -26.76 -3.50 -20.36
N PHE A 144 -27.30 -2.61 -19.49
CA PHE A 144 -26.48 -1.77 -18.61
C PHE A 144 -25.64 -2.61 -17.65
N PHE A 145 -26.27 -3.61 -17.00
CA PHE A 145 -25.58 -4.51 -16.08
C PHE A 145 -24.37 -5.18 -16.75
N ILE A 146 -24.56 -5.79 -17.90
CA ILE A 146 -23.48 -6.47 -18.63
C ILE A 146 -22.38 -5.48 -19.01
N SER A 147 -22.72 -4.33 -19.60
CA SER A 147 -21.74 -3.35 -20.06
C SER A 147 -20.94 -2.75 -18.88
N ALA A 148 -21.60 -2.44 -17.75
CA ALA A 148 -20.95 -1.90 -16.56
C ALA A 148 -20.01 -2.92 -15.90
N VAL A 149 -20.46 -4.18 -15.72
CA VAL A 149 -19.63 -5.24 -15.12
C VAL A 149 -18.39 -5.49 -15.96
N PHE A 150 -18.55 -5.71 -17.28
CA PHE A 150 -17.39 -5.97 -18.13
C PHE A 150 -16.43 -4.78 -18.21
N SER A 151 -16.95 -3.54 -18.26
CA SER A 151 -16.10 -2.34 -18.27
C SER A 151 -15.25 -2.21 -17.01
N VAL A 152 -15.84 -2.40 -15.83
CA VAL A 152 -15.15 -2.29 -14.54
C VAL A 152 -14.15 -3.42 -14.33
N VAL A 153 -14.53 -4.67 -14.68
CA VAL A 153 -13.63 -5.83 -14.60
C VAL A 153 -12.45 -5.66 -15.54
N ALA A 154 -12.69 -5.25 -16.80
CA ALA A 154 -11.61 -4.97 -17.75
C ALA A 154 -10.67 -3.87 -17.24
N GLY A 155 -11.22 -2.79 -16.66
CA GLY A 155 -10.46 -1.73 -16.05
C GLY A 155 -9.57 -2.21 -14.89
N THR A 156 -10.11 -3.02 -14.00
CA THR A 156 -9.37 -3.60 -12.87
C THR A 156 -8.24 -4.52 -13.34
N VAL A 157 -8.52 -5.40 -14.32
CA VAL A 157 -7.51 -6.30 -14.91
C VAL A 157 -6.40 -5.50 -15.60
N PHE A 158 -6.79 -4.44 -16.32
CA PHE A 158 -5.81 -3.55 -16.94
C PHE A 158 -4.92 -2.85 -15.91
N LEU A 159 -5.49 -2.35 -14.80
CA LEU A 159 -4.70 -1.71 -13.73
C LEU A 159 -3.77 -2.71 -13.03
N MET A 160 -4.22 -3.93 -12.79
CA MET A 160 -3.38 -5.00 -12.28
C MET A 160 -2.18 -5.25 -13.21
N TRP A 161 -2.42 -5.42 -14.51
CA TRP A 161 -1.37 -5.58 -15.50
C TRP A 161 -0.43 -4.37 -15.56
N LEU A 162 -0.98 -3.15 -15.52
CA LEU A 162 -0.18 -1.91 -15.53
C LEU A 162 0.73 -1.82 -14.31
N GLY A 163 0.22 -2.17 -13.12
CA GLY A 163 1.00 -2.22 -11.89
C GLY A 163 2.15 -3.23 -11.94
N GLU A 164 1.91 -4.41 -12.53
CA GLU A 164 2.95 -5.41 -12.76
C GLU A 164 4.01 -4.89 -13.76
N GLN A 165 3.60 -4.25 -14.85
CA GLN A 165 4.53 -3.64 -15.81
C GLN A 165 5.39 -2.53 -15.20
N ILE A 166 4.81 -1.71 -14.31
CA ILE A 166 5.58 -0.70 -13.56
C ILE A 166 6.63 -1.39 -12.67
N THR A 167 6.27 -2.48 -12.01
CA THR A 167 7.18 -3.23 -11.14
C THR A 167 8.33 -3.88 -11.92
N GLU A 168 8.03 -4.45 -13.10
CA GLU A 168 9.02 -5.15 -13.92
C GLU A 168 9.94 -4.21 -14.71
N ARG A 169 9.38 -3.19 -15.34
CA ARG A 169 10.09 -2.30 -16.27
C ARG A 169 10.40 -0.93 -15.71
N GLY A 170 9.72 -0.53 -14.65
CA GLY A 170 9.89 0.75 -13.97
C GLY A 170 10.83 0.68 -12.78
N ILE A 171 10.51 1.46 -11.76
CA ILE A 171 11.17 1.54 -10.46
C ILE A 171 10.07 1.51 -9.40
N GLY A 172 10.26 0.72 -8.36
CA GLY A 172 9.32 0.62 -7.26
C GLY A 172 8.26 -0.46 -7.42
N ASN A 173 7.38 -0.54 -6.42
CA ASN A 173 6.19 -1.41 -6.49
C ASN A 173 5.09 -0.68 -7.26
N GLY A 174 4.73 -1.18 -8.45
CA GLY A 174 3.79 -0.51 -9.34
C GLY A 174 2.39 -0.35 -8.74
N ILE A 175 1.90 -1.32 -7.99
CA ILE A 175 0.60 -1.24 -7.30
C ILE A 175 0.62 -0.11 -6.26
N SER A 176 1.67 -0.03 -5.45
CA SER A 176 1.83 1.04 -4.47
C SER A 176 1.92 2.42 -5.13
N ILE A 177 2.59 2.52 -6.28
CA ILE A 177 2.69 3.78 -7.04
C ILE A 177 1.32 4.19 -7.59
N ILE A 178 0.51 3.26 -8.11
CA ILE A 178 -0.85 3.55 -8.58
C ILE A 178 -1.70 4.07 -7.41
N ILE A 179 -1.66 3.42 -6.24
CA ILE A 179 -2.41 3.85 -5.05
C ILE A 179 -1.95 5.24 -4.59
N ALA A 180 -0.64 5.46 -4.47
CA ALA A 180 -0.11 6.76 -4.08
C ALA A 180 -0.50 7.87 -5.08
N THR A 181 -0.48 7.57 -6.38
CA THR A 181 -0.92 8.48 -7.43
C THR A 181 -2.40 8.80 -7.32
N SER A 182 -3.24 7.79 -7.05
CA SER A 182 -4.69 7.98 -6.83
C SER A 182 -4.93 8.98 -5.71
N ILE A 183 -4.29 8.78 -4.57
CA ILE A 183 -4.46 9.64 -3.39
C ILE A 183 -3.90 11.04 -3.67
N LEU A 184 -2.73 11.13 -4.31
CA LEU A 184 -2.08 12.41 -4.61
C LEU A 184 -2.95 13.30 -5.51
N THR A 185 -3.68 12.71 -6.45
CA THR A 185 -4.59 13.45 -7.35
C THR A 185 -5.83 13.98 -6.66
N GLY A 186 -6.23 13.45 -5.51
CA GLY A 186 -7.30 13.97 -4.67
C GLY A 186 -6.92 15.20 -3.85
N ILE A 187 -5.63 15.37 -3.53
CA ILE A 187 -5.16 16.46 -2.65
C ILE A 187 -5.50 17.86 -3.17
N PRO A 188 -5.28 18.22 -4.45
CA PRO A 188 -5.61 19.56 -4.93
C PRO A 188 -7.10 19.90 -4.80
N GLY A 189 -7.99 18.92 -5.10
CA GLY A 189 -9.43 19.08 -4.94
C GLY A 189 -9.82 19.31 -3.49
N ALA A 190 -9.26 18.52 -2.61
CA ALA A 190 -9.46 18.59 -1.18
C ALA A 190 -8.98 19.93 -0.58
N ILE A 191 -7.82 20.44 -0.99
CA ILE A 191 -7.36 21.79 -0.60
C ILE A 191 -8.29 22.86 -1.15
N GLY A 192 -8.77 22.73 -2.39
CA GLY A 192 -9.73 23.65 -3.00
C GLY A 192 -11.03 23.74 -2.22
N GLN A 193 -11.60 22.60 -1.81
CA GLN A 193 -12.81 22.55 -0.97
C GLN A 193 -12.60 23.19 0.40
N ALA A 194 -11.45 22.92 1.05
CA ALA A 194 -11.13 23.52 2.34
C ALA A 194 -10.98 25.06 2.25
N LEU A 195 -10.38 25.57 1.17
CA LEU A 195 -10.26 27.01 0.91
C LEU A 195 -11.62 27.65 0.64
N GLU A 196 -12.50 26.97 -0.09
CA GLU A 196 -13.85 27.47 -0.38
C GLU A 196 -14.71 27.52 0.90
N GLN A 197 -14.66 26.50 1.76
CA GLN A 197 -15.31 26.51 3.07
C GLN A 197 -14.79 27.65 3.97
N ALA A 198 -13.47 27.92 3.93
CA ALA A 198 -12.90 29.06 4.65
C ALA A 198 -13.37 30.41 4.07
N ARG A 199 -13.56 30.50 2.76
CA ARG A 199 -14.07 31.69 2.08
C ARG A 199 -15.54 31.93 2.37
N GLN A 200 -16.36 30.90 2.51
CA GLN A 200 -17.77 30.96 2.88
C GLN A 200 -17.99 31.28 4.36
N GLY A 201 -16.95 31.22 5.18
CA GLY A 201 -16.98 31.50 6.60
C GLY A 201 -17.33 30.32 7.49
N ASP A 202 -17.50 29.14 6.92
CA ASP A 202 -17.79 27.89 7.64
C ASP A 202 -16.55 27.40 8.41
N LEU A 203 -15.36 27.72 7.92
CA LEU A 203 -14.08 27.38 8.55
C LEU A 203 -13.28 28.66 8.87
N ASN A 204 -12.73 28.70 10.09
CA ASN A 204 -11.81 29.76 10.45
C ASN A 204 -10.48 29.60 9.71
N ILE A 205 -10.03 30.66 9.04
CA ILE A 205 -8.75 30.69 8.30
C ILE A 205 -7.54 30.30 9.18
N LEU A 206 -7.58 30.68 10.47
CA LEU A 206 -6.54 30.33 11.43
C LEU A 206 -6.49 28.83 11.70
N LEU A 207 -7.66 28.19 11.77
CA LEU A 207 -7.80 26.73 11.92
C LEU A 207 -7.28 26.00 10.69
N LEU A 208 -7.57 26.49 9.49
CA LEU A 208 -7.04 25.92 8.24
C LEU A 208 -5.50 25.98 8.19
N LEU A 209 -4.91 27.11 8.58
CA LEU A 209 -3.46 27.24 8.71
C LEU A 209 -2.89 26.27 9.76
N GLY A 210 -3.57 26.11 10.90
CA GLY A 210 -3.21 25.15 11.95
C GLY A 210 -3.19 23.71 11.43
N ILE A 211 -4.18 23.31 10.64
CA ILE A 211 -4.25 21.99 9.99
C ILE A 211 -3.09 21.81 9.01
N GLY A 212 -2.75 22.83 8.22
CA GLY A 212 -1.60 22.79 7.32
C GLY A 212 -0.28 22.59 8.04
N VAL A 213 -0.05 23.31 9.14
CA VAL A 213 1.13 23.13 9.99
C VAL A 213 1.16 21.74 10.62
N LEU A 214 0.02 21.25 11.12
CA LEU A 214 -0.09 19.91 11.69
C LEU A 214 0.22 18.84 10.66
N ALA A 215 -0.29 18.95 9.44
CA ALA A 215 0.03 18.04 8.35
C ALA A 215 1.54 17.98 8.06
N MET A 216 2.22 19.13 8.03
CA MET A 216 3.67 19.18 7.87
C MET A 216 4.42 18.51 9.01
N VAL A 217 3.99 18.70 10.26
CA VAL A 217 4.56 18.05 11.45
C VAL A 217 4.35 16.53 11.36
N VAL A 218 3.16 16.08 10.98
CA VAL A 218 2.86 14.64 10.81
C VAL A 218 3.76 14.03 9.74
N ILE A 219 3.91 14.67 8.58
CA ILE A 219 4.81 14.21 7.52
C ILE A 219 6.24 14.09 8.05
N ALA A 220 6.73 15.09 8.79
CA ALA A 220 8.07 15.07 9.36
C ALA A 220 8.27 13.90 10.35
N ILE A 221 7.28 13.64 11.22
CA ILE A 221 7.29 12.50 12.15
C ILE A 221 7.30 11.17 11.39
N VAL A 222 6.45 11.03 10.37
CA VAL A 222 6.39 9.82 9.54
C VAL A 222 7.74 9.56 8.89
N VAL A 223 8.33 10.57 8.23
CA VAL A 223 9.65 10.44 7.60
C VAL A 223 10.74 10.08 8.62
N PHE A 224 10.71 10.68 9.80
CA PHE A 224 11.69 10.40 10.86
C PHE A 224 11.61 8.94 11.34
N ILE A 225 10.39 8.43 11.61
CA ILE A 225 10.19 7.06 12.11
C ILE A 225 10.48 6.02 11.02
N GLU A 226 10.03 6.25 9.78
CA GLU A 226 10.25 5.32 8.67
C GLU A 226 11.72 5.21 8.26
N ARG A 227 12.52 6.26 8.47
CA ARG A 227 13.98 6.20 8.28
C ARG A 227 14.70 5.57 9.46
N GLY A 228 14.05 5.45 10.61
CA GLY A 228 14.61 4.88 11.83
C GLY A 228 15.01 3.41 11.64
N GLN A 229 16.22 3.06 12.09
CA GLN A 229 16.73 1.68 12.03
C GLN A 229 17.33 1.27 13.36
N ARG A 230 16.96 0.10 13.86
CA ARG A 230 17.65 -0.59 14.95
C ARG A 230 18.79 -1.40 14.36
N ARG A 231 20.03 -1.05 14.67
CA ARG A 231 21.21 -1.76 14.20
C ARG A 231 21.65 -2.76 15.25
N ILE A 232 21.65 -4.05 14.91
CA ILE A 232 22.21 -5.11 15.76
C ILE A 232 23.63 -5.37 15.29
N THR A 233 24.61 -5.26 16.19
CA THR A 233 26.01 -5.52 15.88
C THR A 233 26.22 -7.01 15.66
N VAL A 234 26.86 -7.35 14.55
CA VAL A 234 27.21 -8.72 14.16
C VAL A 234 28.69 -8.78 13.89
N ASN A 235 29.40 -9.67 14.56
CA ASN A 235 30.83 -9.88 14.37
C ASN A 235 31.05 -11.12 13.51
N TYR A 236 31.98 -11.02 12.57
CA TYR A 236 32.45 -12.16 11.79
C TYR A 236 33.66 -12.77 12.45
N ALA A 237 33.74 -14.12 12.47
CA ALA A 237 34.92 -14.82 12.95
C ALA A 237 36.15 -14.43 12.12
N GLN A 238 37.26 -14.23 12.79
CA GLN A 238 38.54 -13.98 12.12
C GLN A 238 38.85 -15.11 11.16
N ARG A 239 39.05 -14.81 9.88
CA ARG A 239 39.53 -15.79 8.89
C ARG A 239 41.00 -15.56 8.63
N GLN A 240 41.80 -16.62 8.86
CA GLN A 240 43.18 -16.63 8.45
C GLN A 240 43.27 -17.08 7.00
N GLN A 241 43.72 -16.17 6.12
CA GLN A 241 43.97 -16.49 4.72
C GLN A 241 45.48 -16.46 4.48
N GLY A 242 46.10 -17.63 4.58
CA GLY A 242 47.56 -17.78 4.53
C GLY A 242 48.24 -17.14 5.75
N ARG A 243 49.23 -16.27 5.53
CA ARG A 243 49.99 -15.55 6.57
C ARG A 243 49.36 -14.24 7.05
N LYS A 244 48.22 -13.81 6.43
CA LYS A 244 47.50 -12.55 6.78
C LYS A 244 46.28 -12.88 7.65
N LEU A 245 46.27 -12.34 8.89
CA LEU A 245 45.08 -12.26 9.73
C LEU A 245 44.21 -11.11 9.20
N MET A 246 43.05 -11.47 8.66
CA MET A 246 42.02 -10.43 8.39
C MET A 246 41.37 -10.08 9.72
N GLN A 247 41.39 -8.78 10.07
CA GLN A 247 40.70 -8.27 11.25
C GLN A 247 39.22 -8.63 11.20
N ALA A 248 38.66 -8.99 12.37
CA ALA A 248 37.22 -9.19 12.51
C ALA A 248 36.47 -7.92 12.06
N GLN A 249 35.73 -8.00 10.99
CA GLN A 249 34.88 -6.89 10.56
C GLN A 249 33.59 -6.94 11.36
N ALA A 250 33.35 -5.90 12.16
CA ALA A 250 32.04 -5.66 12.76
C ALA A 250 31.10 -5.13 11.66
N SER A 251 30.01 -5.82 11.46
CA SER A 251 28.92 -5.39 10.59
C SER A 251 27.66 -5.17 11.41
N HIS A 252 26.67 -4.54 10.83
CA HIS A 252 25.41 -4.32 11.50
C HIS A 252 24.26 -4.91 10.69
N LEU A 253 23.34 -5.58 11.37
CA LEU A 253 22.07 -6.04 10.79
C LEU A 253 21.03 -4.95 11.05
N PRO A 254 20.60 -4.19 10.01
CA PRO A 254 19.65 -3.10 10.18
C PRO A 254 18.22 -3.64 10.16
N PHE A 255 17.44 -3.34 11.19
CA PHE A 255 15.99 -3.55 11.23
C PHE A 255 15.29 -2.20 11.21
N LYS A 256 14.33 -2.00 10.31
CA LYS A 256 13.49 -0.79 10.30
C LYS A 256 12.69 -0.74 11.61
N VAL A 257 12.45 0.45 12.14
CA VAL A 257 11.60 0.64 13.33
C VAL A 257 10.16 0.21 13.03
N ASN A 258 9.66 0.56 11.84
CA ASN A 258 8.42 0.03 11.31
C ASN A 258 8.73 -1.09 10.30
N MET A 259 8.81 -2.35 10.77
CA MET A 259 9.07 -3.51 9.91
C MET A 259 7.88 -3.86 9.01
N ALA A 260 6.68 -3.57 9.48
CA ALA A 260 5.45 -3.88 8.75
C ALA A 260 5.16 -2.90 7.60
N GLY A 261 5.78 -1.71 7.60
CA GLY A 261 5.53 -0.67 6.61
C GLY A 261 4.10 -0.15 6.66
N VAL A 262 3.56 0.24 5.51
CA VAL A 262 2.19 0.76 5.36
C VAL A 262 1.14 -0.32 5.07
N ILE A 263 1.58 -1.52 4.72
CA ILE A 263 0.72 -2.61 4.25
C ILE A 263 -0.38 -3.00 5.26
N PRO A 264 -0.12 -3.12 6.57
CA PRO A 264 -1.16 -3.42 7.56
C PRO A 264 -2.27 -2.37 7.61
N ALA A 265 -1.95 -1.10 7.43
CA ALA A 265 -2.95 -0.03 7.41
C ALA A 265 -3.85 -0.11 6.16
N ILE A 266 -3.27 -0.46 5.00
CA ILE A 266 -4.02 -0.72 3.76
C ILE A 266 -4.94 -1.94 3.96
N PHE A 267 -4.44 -3.01 4.58
CA PHE A 267 -5.22 -4.22 4.83
C PHE A 267 -6.37 -3.94 5.79
N ALA A 268 -6.13 -3.23 6.89
CA ALA A 268 -7.16 -2.86 7.85
C ALA A 268 -8.26 -2.01 7.20
N SER A 269 -7.90 -1.00 6.39
CA SER A 269 -8.87 -0.18 5.67
C SER A 269 -9.67 -1.00 4.65
N THR A 270 -9.02 -1.84 3.85
CA THR A 270 -9.68 -2.71 2.87
C THR A 270 -10.62 -3.71 3.55
N PHE A 271 -10.21 -4.26 4.70
CA PHE A 271 -11.03 -5.20 5.46
C PHE A 271 -12.29 -4.54 6.03
N LEU A 272 -12.21 -3.30 6.51
CA LEU A 272 -13.37 -2.53 6.97
C LEU A 272 -14.30 -2.11 5.84
N LEU A 273 -13.77 -1.89 4.64
CA LEU A 273 -14.57 -1.57 3.47
C LEU A 273 -15.44 -2.76 3.01
N PHE A 274 -15.05 -3.99 3.31
CA PHE A 274 -15.77 -5.19 2.87
C PHE A 274 -17.19 -5.31 3.48
N PRO A 275 -17.40 -5.21 4.82
CA PRO A 275 -18.75 -5.19 5.40
C PRO A 275 -19.60 -4.03 4.92
N ALA A 276 -18.99 -2.86 4.73
CA ALA A 276 -19.67 -1.68 4.20
C ALA A 276 -20.16 -1.89 2.76
N SER A 277 -19.33 -2.50 1.92
CA SER A 277 -19.72 -2.88 0.56
C SER A 277 -20.87 -3.89 0.58
N LEU A 278 -20.78 -4.93 1.43
CA LEU A 278 -21.83 -5.93 1.56
C LEU A 278 -23.16 -5.31 2.00
N SER A 279 -23.14 -4.36 2.93
CA SER A 279 -24.37 -3.68 3.37
C SER A 279 -24.99 -2.83 2.26
N THR A 280 -24.17 -2.19 1.44
CA THR A 280 -24.65 -1.42 0.28
C THR A 280 -25.28 -2.35 -0.76
N TRP A 281 -24.73 -3.56 -0.94
CA TRP A 281 -25.18 -4.49 -1.98
C TRP A 281 -26.40 -5.30 -1.56
N PHE A 282 -26.48 -5.73 -0.30
CA PHE A 282 -27.49 -6.65 0.21
C PHE A 282 -28.40 -6.04 1.29
N GLY A 283 -28.06 -4.85 1.81
CA GLY A 283 -28.77 -4.25 2.93
C GLY A 283 -30.20 -3.79 2.66
N GLN A 284 -30.61 -3.74 1.38
CA GLN A 284 -31.98 -3.42 0.98
C GLN A 284 -32.93 -4.64 1.09
N ALA A 285 -32.41 -5.86 1.24
CA ALA A 285 -33.22 -7.04 1.45
C ALA A 285 -33.56 -7.17 2.93
N GLU A 286 -34.85 -7.34 3.27
CA GLU A 286 -35.37 -7.45 4.66
C GLU A 286 -34.60 -8.49 5.50
N SER A 287 -34.12 -9.56 4.88
CA SER A 287 -33.36 -10.63 5.53
C SER A 287 -31.97 -10.21 6.03
N PHE A 288 -31.41 -9.09 5.57
CA PHE A 288 -30.03 -8.65 5.85
C PHE A 288 -29.95 -7.30 6.58
N GLY A 289 -31.03 -6.86 7.25
CA GLY A 289 -31.07 -5.60 8.00
C GLY A 289 -29.96 -5.45 9.07
N PHE A 290 -29.43 -6.57 9.59
CA PHE A 290 -28.29 -6.57 10.52
C PHE A 290 -26.99 -6.03 9.87
N LEU A 291 -26.80 -6.23 8.55
CA LEU A 291 -25.63 -5.69 7.83
C LEU A 291 -25.67 -4.17 7.79
N GLN A 292 -26.86 -3.58 7.65
CA GLN A 292 -27.03 -2.13 7.68
C GLN A 292 -26.68 -1.55 9.06
N THR A 293 -27.09 -2.22 10.14
CA THR A 293 -26.75 -1.83 11.52
C THR A 293 -25.23 -1.89 11.75
N ILE A 294 -24.57 -2.96 11.28
CA ILE A 294 -23.11 -3.10 11.36
C ILE A 294 -22.42 -2.01 10.55
N SER A 295 -22.89 -1.73 9.35
CA SER A 295 -22.30 -0.69 8.49
C SER A 295 -22.41 0.70 9.10
N LEU A 296 -23.56 1.04 9.69
CA LEU A 296 -23.76 2.30 10.40
C LEU A 296 -22.83 2.43 11.61
N ALA A 297 -22.64 1.34 12.36
CA ALA A 297 -21.74 1.31 13.50
C ALA A 297 -20.24 1.36 13.11
N LEU A 298 -19.92 0.91 11.90
CA LEU A 298 -18.57 0.96 11.32
C LEU A 298 -18.32 2.22 10.45
N ASN A 299 -19.18 3.23 10.52
CA ASN A 299 -18.92 4.50 9.84
C ASN A 299 -17.71 5.23 10.46
N PRO A 300 -16.88 5.92 9.63
CA PRO A 300 -15.78 6.73 10.13
C PRO A 300 -16.26 7.74 11.18
N GLY A 301 -15.55 7.82 12.31
CA GLY A 301 -15.93 8.69 13.44
C GLY A 301 -16.72 7.99 14.55
N GLN A 302 -17.31 6.82 14.32
CA GLN A 302 -17.96 6.05 15.37
C GLN A 302 -16.93 5.36 16.29
N PRO A 303 -17.20 5.23 17.60
CA PRO A 303 -16.27 4.58 18.53
C PRO A 303 -15.95 3.12 18.14
N LEU A 304 -16.92 2.39 17.61
CA LEU A 304 -16.74 1.01 17.17
C LEU A 304 -15.78 0.94 15.95
N TYR A 305 -15.88 1.90 15.02
CA TYR A 305 -14.94 2.01 13.91
C TYR A 305 -13.50 2.19 14.42
N ILE A 306 -13.31 3.13 15.36
CA ILE A 306 -11.98 3.45 15.90
C ILE A 306 -11.37 2.22 16.60
N LEU A 307 -12.15 1.53 17.44
CA LEU A 307 -11.69 0.32 18.12
C LEU A 307 -11.35 -0.81 17.15
N THR A 308 -12.26 -1.10 16.21
CA THR A 308 -12.08 -2.19 15.24
C THR A 308 -10.91 -1.90 14.32
N PHE A 309 -10.78 -0.66 13.82
CA PHE A 309 -9.69 -0.25 12.96
C PHE A 309 -8.33 -0.36 13.65
N SER A 310 -8.24 0.11 14.92
CA SER A 310 -7.03 0.00 15.73
C SER A 310 -6.64 -1.46 15.97
N ALA A 311 -7.62 -2.30 16.34
CA ALA A 311 -7.39 -3.72 16.57
C ALA A 311 -6.92 -4.44 15.28
N LEU A 312 -7.51 -4.10 14.13
CA LEU A 312 -7.10 -4.64 12.84
C LEU A 312 -5.70 -4.22 12.44
N ILE A 313 -5.33 -2.94 12.59
CA ILE A 313 -3.97 -2.47 12.30
C ILE A 313 -2.95 -3.25 13.15
N ILE A 314 -3.19 -3.33 14.46
CA ILE A 314 -2.29 -4.04 15.37
C ILE A 314 -2.17 -5.51 14.98
N SER A 315 -3.30 -6.19 14.79
CA SER A 315 -3.34 -7.61 14.38
C SER A 315 -2.60 -7.84 13.06
N PHE A 316 -2.87 -7.02 12.04
CA PHE A 316 -2.21 -7.15 10.75
C PHE A 316 -0.71 -6.82 10.80
N CYS A 317 -0.24 -5.95 11.70
CA CYS A 317 1.19 -5.73 11.90
C CYS A 317 1.90 -7.00 12.35
N PHE A 318 1.33 -7.72 13.33
CA PHE A 318 1.90 -8.99 13.80
C PHE A 318 1.78 -10.10 12.75
N ILE A 319 0.62 -10.23 12.11
CA ILE A 319 0.41 -11.21 11.04
C ILE A 319 1.41 -10.96 9.91
N TRP A 320 1.54 -9.71 9.45
CA TRP A 320 2.47 -9.36 8.38
C TRP A 320 3.92 -9.68 8.71
N LEU A 321 4.36 -9.36 9.93
CA LEU A 321 5.70 -9.71 10.38
C LEU A 321 5.93 -11.22 10.32
N ALA A 322 5.02 -12.01 10.88
CA ALA A 322 5.10 -13.48 10.89
C ALA A 322 5.09 -14.09 9.47
N LEU A 323 4.41 -13.43 8.50
CA LEU A 323 4.33 -13.88 7.11
C LEU A 323 5.60 -13.54 6.30
N THR A 324 6.24 -12.42 6.63
CA THR A 324 7.31 -11.84 5.79
C THR A 324 8.70 -12.19 6.29
N PHE A 325 8.86 -12.37 7.60
CA PHE A 325 10.16 -12.54 8.22
C PHE A 325 10.32 -13.90 8.86
N ASP A 326 11.24 -14.72 8.32
CA ASP A 326 11.65 -15.99 8.91
C ASP A 326 12.98 -15.80 9.66
N THR A 327 12.89 -15.79 10.99
CA THR A 327 14.06 -15.63 11.88
C THR A 327 15.01 -16.79 11.82
N LYS A 328 14.52 -18.02 11.54
CA LYS A 328 15.36 -19.20 11.41
C LYS A 328 16.24 -19.11 10.18
N ASP A 329 15.67 -18.73 9.03
CA ASP A 329 16.44 -18.56 7.79
C ASP A 329 17.56 -17.51 7.95
N VAL A 330 17.27 -16.39 8.61
CA VAL A 330 18.26 -15.35 8.89
C VAL A 330 19.37 -15.88 9.81
N THR A 331 19.01 -16.61 10.86
CA THR A 331 19.95 -17.18 11.81
C THR A 331 20.84 -18.24 11.17
N ASP A 332 20.27 -19.09 10.33
CA ASP A 332 21.03 -20.11 9.59
C ASP A 332 21.99 -19.47 8.58
N ASN A 333 21.58 -18.40 7.92
CA ASN A 333 22.46 -17.64 7.04
C ASN A 333 23.61 -16.95 7.80
N LEU A 334 23.35 -16.40 8.98
CA LEU A 334 24.40 -15.87 9.86
C LEU A 334 25.37 -16.97 10.28
N LYS A 335 24.85 -18.13 10.69
CA LYS A 335 25.66 -19.28 11.07
C LYS A 335 26.53 -19.81 9.91
N LYS A 336 25.96 -19.92 8.69
CA LYS A 336 26.68 -20.33 7.48
C LYS A 336 27.80 -19.36 7.10
N SER A 337 27.58 -18.07 7.32
CA SER A 337 28.58 -17.02 7.05
C SER A 337 29.62 -16.85 8.15
N GLY A 338 29.52 -17.61 9.28
CA GLY A 338 30.39 -17.49 10.42
C GLY A 338 30.23 -16.21 11.22
N ALA A 339 29.06 -15.59 11.10
CA ALA A 339 28.70 -14.38 11.80
C ALA A 339 27.95 -14.71 13.11
N PHE A 340 28.20 -13.92 14.15
CA PHE A 340 27.56 -14.11 15.45
C PHE A 340 27.25 -12.76 16.11
N ILE A 341 26.23 -12.75 16.97
CA ILE A 341 25.89 -11.59 17.80
C ILE A 341 26.72 -11.70 19.10
N PRO A 342 27.48 -10.64 19.48
CA PRO A 342 28.27 -10.66 20.72
C PRO A 342 27.40 -10.98 21.94
N GLY A 343 27.84 -11.97 22.74
CA GLY A 343 27.14 -12.37 23.96
C GLY A 343 26.01 -13.37 23.79
N ILE A 344 25.68 -13.79 22.54
CA ILE A 344 24.57 -14.72 22.25
C ILE A 344 25.14 -15.93 21.48
N ARG A 345 24.74 -17.14 21.89
CA ARG A 345 25.17 -18.36 21.18
C ARG A 345 24.50 -18.42 19.77
N PRO A 346 25.30 -18.74 18.72
CA PRO A 346 24.75 -18.94 17.37
C PRO A 346 23.74 -20.11 17.34
N GLY A 347 22.63 -19.92 16.64
CA GLY A 347 21.54 -20.89 16.51
C GLY A 347 20.25 -20.41 17.17
N ASP A 348 19.51 -21.30 17.84
CA ASP A 348 18.17 -21.01 18.37
C ASP A 348 18.10 -19.82 19.34
N GLN A 349 19.16 -19.60 20.14
CA GLN A 349 19.23 -18.44 21.02
C GLN A 349 19.32 -17.12 20.25
N THR A 350 20.02 -17.11 19.11
CA THR A 350 20.09 -15.95 18.23
C THR A 350 18.74 -15.70 17.57
N ALA A 351 18.02 -16.76 17.14
CA ALA A 351 16.67 -16.65 16.61
C ALA A 351 15.70 -16.05 17.64
N SER A 352 15.68 -16.59 18.86
CA SER A 352 14.83 -16.07 19.94
C SER A 352 15.13 -14.62 20.33
N TYR A 353 16.40 -14.20 20.29
CA TYR A 353 16.78 -12.81 20.52
C TYR A 353 16.25 -11.90 19.40
N ILE A 354 16.43 -12.29 18.13
CA ILE A 354 15.94 -11.55 16.98
C ILE A 354 14.41 -11.45 17.04
N ASP A 355 13.69 -12.53 17.35
CA ASP A 355 12.24 -12.54 17.54
C ASP A 355 11.78 -11.55 18.62
N SER A 356 12.48 -11.53 19.76
CA SER A 356 12.18 -10.58 20.84
C SER A 356 12.37 -9.14 20.42
N VAL A 357 13.41 -8.85 19.62
CA VAL A 357 13.66 -7.49 19.11
C VAL A 357 12.58 -7.12 18.09
N LEU A 358 12.24 -8.02 17.16
CA LEU A 358 11.22 -7.80 16.16
C LEU A 358 9.84 -7.58 16.78
N ALA A 359 9.46 -8.39 17.77
CA ALA A 359 8.19 -8.22 18.48
C ALA A 359 8.07 -6.84 19.13
N ARG A 360 9.14 -6.37 19.80
CA ARG A 360 9.15 -5.02 20.40
C ARG A 360 9.06 -3.91 19.35
N LEU A 361 9.77 -4.04 18.23
CA LEU A 361 9.69 -3.08 17.13
C LEU A 361 8.30 -3.07 16.51
N THR A 362 7.65 -4.24 16.39
CA THR A 362 6.28 -4.34 15.86
C THR A 362 5.26 -3.71 16.79
N VAL A 363 5.38 -3.88 18.11
CA VAL A 363 4.52 -3.17 19.08
C VAL A 363 4.64 -1.66 18.90
N PHE A 364 5.87 -1.13 18.84
CA PHE A 364 6.10 0.30 18.65
C PHE A 364 5.55 0.76 17.29
N GLY A 365 5.84 0.01 16.21
CA GLY A 365 5.36 0.30 14.87
C GLY A 365 3.83 0.27 14.76
N SER A 366 3.17 -0.69 15.41
CA SER A 366 1.70 -0.79 15.37
C SER A 366 1.02 0.36 16.12
N ILE A 367 1.55 0.78 17.27
CA ILE A 367 1.05 1.95 18.01
C ILE A 367 1.23 3.22 17.16
N TYR A 368 2.41 3.40 16.59
CA TYR A 368 2.71 4.52 15.71
C TYR A 368 1.75 4.58 14.52
N LEU A 369 1.56 3.45 13.80
CA LEU A 369 0.64 3.36 12.66
C LEU A 369 -0.79 3.70 13.07
N THR A 370 -1.26 3.15 14.18
CA THR A 370 -2.60 3.41 14.71
C THR A 370 -2.81 4.89 15.02
N LEU A 371 -1.85 5.53 15.69
CA LEU A 371 -1.92 6.95 16.02
C LEU A 371 -1.99 7.83 14.76
N ILE A 372 -1.13 7.57 13.78
CA ILE A 372 -1.13 8.34 12.53
C ILE A 372 -2.42 8.13 11.73
N CYS A 373 -2.94 6.91 11.68
CA CYS A 373 -4.18 6.61 10.97
C CYS A 373 -5.43 7.21 11.63
N LEU A 374 -5.45 7.30 12.95
CA LEU A 374 -6.59 7.87 13.70
C LEU A 374 -6.54 9.39 13.83
N LEU A 375 -5.38 10.02 13.66
CA LEU A 375 -5.21 11.45 13.86
C LEU A 375 -6.18 12.30 13.01
N PRO A 376 -6.39 12.05 11.71
CA PRO A 376 -7.36 12.82 10.92
C PRO A 376 -8.81 12.60 11.36
N LEU A 377 -9.17 11.39 11.81
CA LEU A 377 -10.51 11.13 12.35
C LEU A 377 -10.76 11.96 13.62
N ALA A 378 -9.74 12.09 14.46
CA ALA A 378 -9.80 12.97 15.62
C ALA A 378 -9.98 14.44 15.17
N LEU A 379 -9.26 14.90 14.15
CA LEU A 379 -9.39 16.26 13.62
C LEU A 379 -10.78 16.55 13.07
N ILE A 380 -11.37 15.62 12.31
CA ILE A 380 -12.73 15.76 11.78
C ILE A 380 -13.72 15.93 12.94
N ASN A 381 -13.62 15.09 13.95
CA ASN A 381 -14.53 15.11 15.10
C ASN A 381 -14.38 16.35 15.99
N PHE A 382 -13.15 16.85 16.18
CA PHE A 382 -12.88 18.01 17.05
C PHE A 382 -12.95 19.35 16.33
N ALA A 383 -12.52 19.41 15.06
CA ALA A 383 -12.42 20.66 14.30
C ALA A 383 -13.60 20.88 13.36
N GLY A 384 -14.52 19.92 13.21
CA GLY A 384 -15.69 20.03 12.33
C GLY A 384 -15.33 20.22 10.85
N VAL A 385 -14.14 19.78 10.45
CA VAL A 385 -13.67 19.96 9.07
C VAL A 385 -14.26 18.85 8.21
N SER A 386 -15.03 19.21 7.20
CA SER A 386 -15.65 18.27 6.25
C SER A 386 -14.63 17.64 5.28
N PHE A 387 -13.37 17.89 5.47
CA PHE A 387 -12.29 17.53 4.59
C PHE A 387 -11.60 16.25 5.09
N TYR A 388 -11.77 15.15 4.37
CA TYR A 388 -11.19 13.84 4.71
C TYR A 388 -9.85 13.62 4.00
N LEU A 389 -8.74 14.06 4.60
CA LEU A 389 -7.40 13.55 4.28
C LEU A 389 -7.09 12.41 5.26
N GLY A 390 -7.46 11.20 4.90
CA GLY A 390 -7.25 10.02 5.76
C GLY A 390 -5.79 9.88 6.20
N GLY A 391 -5.54 9.55 7.47
CA GLY A 391 -4.19 9.31 7.98
C GLY A 391 -3.46 8.20 7.24
N THR A 392 -4.19 7.19 6.79
CA THR A 392 -3.68 6.16 5.89
C THR A 392 -3.18 6.74 4.58
N SER A 393 -3.86 7.75 4.02
CA SER A 393 -3.50 8.38 2.75
C SER A 393 -2.16 9.11 2.82
N VAL A 394 -1.96 9.93 3.85
CA VAL A 394 -0.69 10.63 4.07
C VAL A 394 0.45 9.64 4.28
N LEU A 395 0.21 8.61 5.08
CA LEU A 395 1.19 7.57 5.38
C LEU A 395 1.57 6.79 4.11
N ILE A 396 0.59 6.40 3.29
CA ILE A 396 0.83 5.70 2.02
C ILE A 396 1.68 6.56 1.09
N ILE A 397 1.32 7.83 0.90
CA ILE A 397 2.09 8.73 0.02
C ILE A 397 3.53 8.85 0.49
N VAL A 398 3.75 9.14 1.78
CA VAL A 398 5.10 9.37 2.31
C VAL A 398 5.95 8.10 2.19
N VAL A 399 5.43 6.93 2.61
CA VAL A 399 6.18 5.67 2.58
C VAL A 399 6.49 5.25 1.15
N VAL A 400 5.51 5.32 0.24
CA VAL A 400 5.73 4.96 -1.18
C VAL A 400 6.75 5.89 -1.84
N LEU A 401 6.68 7.20 -1.58
CA LEU A 401 7.68 8.15 -2.10
C LEU A 401 9.08 7.88 -1.51
N MET A 402 9.17 7.56 -0.22
CA MET A 402 10.45 7.21 0.39
C MET A 402 11.05 5.94 -0.20
N ASP A 403 10.24 4.88 -0.39
CA ASP A 403 10.69 3.63 -0.99
C ASP A 403 11.08 3.84 -2.46
N PHE A 404 10.34 4.66 -3.20
CA PHE A 404 10.67 5.03 -4.56
C PHE A 404 12.02 5.77 -4.63
N MET A 405 12.22 6.78 -3.78
CA MET A 405 13.48 7.54 -3.70
C MET A 405 14.66 6.65 -3.29
N ALA A 406 14.47 5.73 -2.35
CA ALA A 406 15.50 4.78 -1.93
C ALA A 406 15.93 3.86 -3.08
N GLN A 407 14.97 3.38 -3.89
CA GLN A 407 15.26 2.55 -5.06
C GLN A 407 15.98 3.35 -6.17
N VAL A 408 15.55 4.59 -6.44
CA VAL A 408 16.24 5.49 -7.37
C VAL A 408 17.70 5.71 -6.93
N GLN A 409 17.93 6.00 -5.64
CA GLN A 409 19.29 6.18 -5.09
C GLN A 409 20.12 4.90 -5.21
N SER A 410 19.55 3.73 -4.94
CA SER A 410 20.22 2.44 -5.09
C SER A 410 20.66 2.18 -6.53
N HIS A 411 19.78 2.45 -7.50
CA HIS A 411 20.12 2.36 -8.93
C HIS A 411 21.22 3.32 -9.35
N MET A 412 21.19 4.56 -8.85
CA MET A 412 22.24 5.55 -9.11
C MET A 412 23.59 5.09 -8.55
N MET A 413 23.63 4.64 -7.29
CA MET A 413 24.87 4.16 -6.66
C MET A 413 25.43 2.92 -7.35
N SER A 414 24.59 1.95 -7.72
CA SER A 414 25.02 0.76 -8.45
C SER A 414 25.69 1.11 -9.79
N ASN A 415 25.14 2.07 -10.53
CA ASN A 415 25.70 2.55 -11.79
C ASN A 415 27.04 3.28 -11.60
N GLN A 416 27.17 4.10 -10.55
CA GLN A 416 28.44 4.78 -10.23
C GLN A 416 29.53 3.76 -9.86
N TYR A 417 29.18 2.75 -9.04
CA TYR A 417 30.12 1.72 -8.62
C TYR A 417 30.60 0.85 -9.79
N SER A 418 29.70 0.49 -10.70
CA SER A 418 30.06 -0.25 -11.92
C SER A 418 31.02 0.54 -12.85
N SER A 419 30.86 1.85 -12.91
CA SER A 419 31.73 2.75 -13.67
C SER A 419 33.13 2.88 -13.05
N LEU A 420 33.21 2.91 -11.72
CA LEU A 420 34.48 2.94 -10.97
C LEU A 420 35.26 1.63 -11.11
N LEU A 421 34.57 0.48 -11.01
CA LEU A 421 35.20 -0.83 -11.22
C LEU A 421 35.76 -1.01 -12.63
N LYS A 422 35.08 -0.51 -13.64
CA LYS A 422 35.58 -0.50 -15.03
C LYS A 422 36.79 0.42 -15.21
N LYS A 423 36.79 1.60 -14.56
CA LYS A 423 37.93 2.53 -14.58
C LYS A 423 39.17 1.99 -13.86
N ALA A 424 38.95 1.23 -12.76
CA ALA A 424 40.04 0.66 -11.98
C ALA A 424 40.68 -0.59 -12.62
N ASN A 425 40.26 -1.01 -13.82
CA ASN A 425 40.78 -2.15 -14.58
C ASN A 425 40.79 -3.51 -13.78
N LEU A 426 39.96 -3.62 -12.76
CA LEU A 426 39.86 -4.82 -11.89
C LEU A 426 39.25 -6.03 -12.62
N LYS A 427 38.91 -5.91 -13.89
CA LYS A 427 38.41 -7.00 -14.73
C LYS A 427 39.46 -8.09 -15.03
N ASN A 428 40.73 -7.80 -14.84
CA ASN A 428 41.83 -8.74 -15.10
C ASN A 428 42.21 -9.63 -13.88
N TYR A 429 41.51 -9.57 -12.77
CA TYR A 429 41.82 -10.38 -11.59
C TYR A 429 40.92 -11.63 -11.44
N LYS A 430 40.29 -12.08 -12.54
CA LYS A 430 39.69 -13.41 -12.64
C LYS A 430 40.64 -14.31 -13.46
N ARG A 431 41.70 -14.74 -12.83
CA ARG A 431 42.43 -15.99 -13.11
C ARG A 431 42.62 -16.75 -11.84
#